data_86a03df4f8c0eeb837c2d1f5a9ceffdd
#
_entry.id   86a03df4f8c0eeb837c2d1f5a9ceffdd
#
_cell.length_a   1.000
_cell.length_b   1.000
_cell.length_c   1.000
_cell.angle_alpha   90.00
_cell.angle_beta   90.00
_cell.angle_gamma   90.00
#
_symmetry.space_group_name_H-M   'P 1'
#
loop_
_entity.id
_entity.type
_entity.pdbx_description
1 polymer ?
#
loop_
_entity_poly.entity_id
_entity_poly.type
_entity_poly.pdbx_seq_one_letter_code
_entity_poly.pdbx_strand_id
1 'polypeptide(L)'
;MSADEDFILCKGGRGGWGNQHFATPTRQVPRFAKPGMPGESHELILELKLLADVGLVGFPNVGKSTLLASVSRARPKIADYHFTTLSPNLGVVYVAEGASFVLADIPGIIEGASEGAGLGHDFLRHIDRCRLLIHVVDVSGSEGRDPIEDFETINRELADYSPALASRPQIVAANKCDLLGDDREPIERLKKHVEAQGYEFFELSAATTAGTKELMQRAAAMLSTLPPIAVYEPDYVPPAPDLGSPEDVEIEEDDGVWYVSGPWMDRLVSTVNFTDYESRMYFDKSLRDAGIYERMEALGIRDGDTISICGMTFEYKS
;
A
#
# COMPACT_ATOMS: atom_id res chain seq x y z
N MET A 1 6.01 -4.63 0.81
CA MET A 1 7.10 -3.89 0.14
C MET A 1 7.97 -3.31 1.22
N SER A 2 9.26 -3.63 1.24
CA SER A 2 10.22 -2.95 2.12
C SER A 2 10.57 -1.59 1.51
N ALA A 3 11.08 -0.64 2.34
CA ALA A 3 11.48 0.68 1.86
C ALA A 3 12.69 0.65 0.89
N ASP A 4 13.35 -0.49 0.78
CA ASP A 4 14.60 -0.68 0.03
C ASP A 4 14.41 -1.53 -1.24
N GLU A 5 13.15 -1.88 -1.61
CA GLU A 5 12.86 -2.66 -2.82
C GLU A 5 12.16 -1.81 -3.87
N ASP A 6 12.77 -1.71 -5.04
CA ASP A 6 12.14 -1.11 -6.21
C ASP A 6 11.03 -2.04 -6.73
N PHE A 7 9.82 -1.51 -6.83
CA PHE A 7 8.69 -2.23 -7.40
C PHE A 7 8.34 -1.69 -8.78
N ILE A 8 8.42 -2.55 -9.79
CA ILE A 8 8.07 -2.19 -11.17
C ILE A 8 6.55 -2.28 -11.33
N LEU A 9 5.89 -1.15 -11.40
CA LEU A 9 4.43 -1.06 -11.57
C LEU A 9 3.97 -1.37 -12.99
N CYS A 10 4.72 -0.89 -14.00
CA CYS A 10 4.41 -1.07 -15.41
C CYS A 10 5.69 -1.32 -16.18
N LYS A 11 5.67 -2.27 -17.08
CA LYS A 11 6.81 -2.54 -17.97
C LYS A 11 6.70 -1.71 -19.23
N GLY A 12 7.79 -1.13 -19.67
CA GLY A 12 7.90 -0.46 -20.96
C GLY A 12 7.73 -1.45 -22.12
N GLY A 13 7.15 -1.00 -23.22
CA GLY A 13 7.05 -1.79 -24.44
C GLY A 13 8.41 -2.03 -25.09
N ARG A 14 8.47 -3.06 -25.92
CA ARG A 14 9.67 -3.36 -26.70
C ARG A 14 9.91 -2.27 -27.76
N GLY A 15 11.13 -1.77 -27.85
CA GLY A 15 11.52 -0.78 -28.86
C GLY A 15 11.33 -1.29 -30.30
N GLY A 16 11.02 -0.38 -31.19
CA GLY A 16 10.92 -0.68 -32.63
C GLY A 16 12.28 -0.90 -33.29
N TRP A 17 12.23 -1.36 -34.52
CA TRP A 17 13.41 -1.58 -35.36
C TRP A 17 13.42 -0.59 -36.53
N GLY A 18 14.44 0.22 -36.59
CA GLY A 18 14.64 1.13 -37.73
C GLY A 18 14.96 0.36 -39.04
N ASN A 19 14.85 1.03 -40.16
CA ASN A 19 15.02 0.45 -41.51
C ASN A 19 16.37 -0.22 -41.72
N GLN A 20 17.43 0.21 -41.04
CA GLN A 20 18.76 -0.41 -41.14
C GLN A 20 18.77 -1.89 -40.74
N HIS A 21 17.86 -2.34 -39.85
CA HIS A 21 17.75 -3.74 -39.43
C HIS A 21 17.17 -4.65 -40.53
N PHE A 22 16.55 -4.06 -41.55
CA PHE A 22 15.95 -4.75 -42.69
C PHE A 22 16.76 -4.61 -43.97
N ALA A 23 17.96 -4.03 -43.89
CA ALA A 23 18.87 -3.94 -45.01
C ALA A 23 19.44 -5.31 -45.40
N THR A 24 19.43 -5.60 -46.69
CA THR A 24 20.01 -6.81 -47.30
C THR A 24 21.04 -6.43 -48.35
N PRO A 25 21.96 -7.34 -48.79
CA PRO A 25 22.93 -7.04 -49.83
C PRO A 25 22.35 -6.52 -51.15
N THR A 26 21.11 -6.94 -51.45
CA THR A 26 20.37 -6.51 -52.65
C THR A 26 19.50 -5.28 -52.42
N ARG A 27 19.23 -4.92 -51.15
CA ARG A 27 18.39 -3.79 -50.76
C ARG A 27 19.02 -3.04 -49.60
N GLN A 28 19.89 -2.12 -49.89
CA GLN A 28 20.70 -1.40 -48.91
C GLN A 28 19.92 -0.29 -48.16
N VAL A 29 18.84 0.23 -48.72
CA VAL A 29 18.02 1.32 -48.16
C VAL A 29 16.56 0.90 -48.18
N PRO A 30 16.12 -0.02 -47.28
CA PRO A 30 14.71 -0.35 -47.17
C PRO A 30 13.93 0.84 -46.62
N ARG A 31 12.69 1.01 -47.07
CA ARG A 31 11.77 2.04 -46.58
C ARG A 31 10.89 1.55 -45.43
N PHE A 32 11.04 0.30 -45.05
CA PHE A 32 10.32 -0.34 -43.97
C PHE A 32 11.01 -0.14 -42.63
N ALA A 33 10.24 0.17 -41.60
CA ALA A 33 10.65 0.15 -40.19
C ALA A 33 9.53 -0.47 -39.36
N LYS A 34 9.89 -1.22 -38.33
CA LYS A 34 8.93 -1.82 -37.40
C LYS A 34 8.73 -0.89 -36.20
N PRO A 35 7.50 -0.40 -35.91
CA PRO A 35 7.23 0.39 -34.72
C PRO A 35 7.48 -0.41 -33.45
N GLY A 36 7.64 0.30 -32.34
CA GLY A 36 7.71 -0.33 -31.03
C GLY A 36 6.36 -0.85 -30.55
N MET A 37 6.41 -1.69 -29.55
CA MET A 37 5.20 -2.19 -28.86
C MET A 37 4.75 -1.18 -27.81
N PRO A 38 3.45 -1.02 -27.57
CA PRO A 38 2.97 -0.24 -26.43
C PRO A 38 3.47 -0.85 -25.12
N GLY A 39 3.72 -0.01 -24.11
CA GLY A 39 3.99 -0.45 -22.74
C GLY A 39 2.70 -0.77 -21.99
N GLU A 40 2.88 -1.34 -20.80
CA GLU A 40 1.77 -1.54 -19.87
C GLU A 40 1.28 -0.20 -19.34
N SER A 41 -0.03 -0.07 -19.12
CA SER A 41 -0.66 1.11 -18.51
C SER A 41 -1.69 0.64 -17.49
N HIS A 42 -1.59 1.14 -16.26
CA HIS A 42 -2.52 0.81 -15.18
C HIS A 42 -2.99 2.08 -14.47
N GLU A 43 -4.26 2.11 -14.13
CA GLU A 43 -4.78 3.06 -13.16
C GLU A 43 -4.60 2.47 -11.76
N LEU A 44 -3.94 3.22 -10.88
CA LEU A 44 -3.59 2.75 -9.54
C LEU A 44 -4.12 3.70 -8.48
N ILE A 45 -4.66 3.12 -7.42
CA ILE A 45 -4.95 3.83 -6.19
C ILE A 45 -3.79 3.54 -5.22
N LEU A 46 -3.00 4.57 -4.92
CA LEU A 46 -1.94 4.48 -3.93
C LEU A 46 -2.50 4.85 -2.56
N GLU A 47 -2.57 3.87 -1.68
CA GLU A 47 -2.95 4.07 -0.29
C GLU A 47 -1.71 4.02 0.61
N LEU A 48 -1.38 5.15 1.25
CA LEU A 48 -0.32 5.19 2.25
C LEU A 48 -0.85 4.58 3.56
N LYS A 49 -0.44 3.36 3.84
CA LYS A 49 -0.92 2.59 5.01
C LYS A 49 -0.14 2.84 6.30
N LEU A 50 0.92 3.61 6.32
CA LEU A 50 1.73 3.87 7.50
C LEU A 50 1.24 5.12 8.21
N LEU A 51 0.65 4.99 9.40
CA LEU A 51 0.18 6.13 10.19
C LEU A 51 1.16 6.52 11.28
N ALA A 52 1.60 5.57 12.11
CA ALA A 52 2.49 5.85 13.21
C ALA A 52 3.27 4.59 13.63
N ASP A 53 4.47 4.80 14.16
CA ASP A 53 5.27 3.74 14.78
C ASP A 53 4.79 3.45 16.20
N VAL A 54 4.38 4.52 16.92
CA VAL A 54 3.93 4.49 18.32
C VAL A 54 2.55 5.11 18.46
N GLY A 55 1.63 4.41 19.12
CA GLY A 55 0.30 4.91 19.45
C GLY A 55 0.20 5.32 20.92
N LEU A 56 -0.40 6.49 21.18
CA LEU A 56 -0.80 6.91 22.53
C LEU A 56 -2.20 6.38 22.83
N VAL A 57 -2.35 5.63 23.91
CA VAL A 57 -3.63 5.11 24.40
C VAL A 57 -3.89 5.59 25.82
N GLY A 58 -5.12 5.66 26.24
CA GLY A 58 -5.52 6.14 27.55
C GLY A 58 -6.82 6.93 27.52
N PHE A 59 -7.40 7.17 28.69
CA PHE A 59 -8.65 7.90 28.87
C PHE A 59 -8.61 9.34 28.29
N PRO A 60 -9.74 9.97 28.01
CA PRO A 60 -9.80 11.40 27.73
C PRO A 60 -9.15 12.20 28.88
N ASN A 61 -8.58 13.35 28.54
CA ASN A 61 -7.97 14.31 29.49
C ASN A 61 -6.76 13.80 30.31
N VAL A 62 -6.25 12.59 30.05
CA VAL A 62 -5.02 12.10 30.71
C VAL A 62 -3.76 12.80 30.21
N GLY A 63 -3.86 13.60 29.15
CA GLY A 63 -2.77 14.43 28.64
C GLY A 63 -2.04 13.86 27.41
N LYS A 64 -2.64 12.93 26.64
CA LYS A 64 -2.06 12.38 25.40
C LYS A 64 -1.67 13.45 24.39
N SER A 65 -2.59 14.34 24.05
CA SER A 65 -2.34 15.42 23.08
C SER A 65 -1.31 16.42 23.58
N THR A 66 -1.26 16.67 24.90
CA THR A 66 -0.24 17.51 25.53
C THR A 66 1.13 16.86 25.44
N LEU A 67 1.22 15.54 25.70
CA LEU A 67 2.45 14.77 25.55
C LEU A 67 2.91 14.82 24.08
N LEU A 68 2.04 14.54 23.14
CA LEU A 68 2.36 14.61 21.71
C LEU A 68 2.90 16.00 21.32
N ALA A 69 2.25 17.08 21.77
CA ALA A 69 2.68 18.44 21.48
C ALA A 69 4.04 18.77 22.11
N SER A 70 4.32 18.25 23.31
CA SER A 70 5.56 18.53 24.05
C SER A 70 6.80 17.85 23.44
N VAL A 71 6.64 16.69 22.77
CA VAL A 71 7.74 15.90 22.22
C VAL A 71 7.90 16.03 20.71
N SER A 72 6.91 16.60 20.02
CA SER A 72 6.94 16.81 18.57
C SER A 72 7.83 17.98 18.18
N ARG A 73 8.73 17.77 17.21
CA ARG A 73 9.61 18.83 16.68
C ARG A 73 8.86 19.91 15.90
N ALA A 74 7.74 19.57 15.30
CA ALA A 74 6.82 20.50 14.62
C ALA A 74 5.45 20.41 15.29
N ARG A 75 4.61 21.41 15.11
CA ARG A 75 3.21 21.33 15.59
C ARG A 75 2.57 20.07 15.05
N PRO A 76 1.93 19.24 15.91
CA PRO A 76 1.20 18.07 15.46
C PRO A 76 0.22 18.45 14.35
N LYS A 77 0.14 17.62 13.33
CA LYS A 77 -0.81 17.82 12.24
C LYS A 77 -1.98 16.88 12.43
N ILE A 78 -3.17 17.43 12.31
CA ILE A 78 -4.39 16.65 12.15
C ILE A 78 -4.29 16.01 10.77
N ALA A 79 -4.29 14.70 10.72
CA ALA A 79 -4.29 13.96 9.47
C ALA A 79 -5.76 13.77 9.03
N ASP A 80 -6.15 14.52 8.01
CA ASP A 80 -7.50 14.44 7.45
C ASP A 80 -7.54 13.34 6.39
N TYR A 81 -7.89 12.14 6.84
CA TYR A 81 -8.07 11.00 5.96
C TYR A 81 -9.54 10.88 5.59
N HIS A 82 -9.86 10.89 4.30
CA HIS A 82 -11.24 10.83 3.76
C HIS A 82 -12.05 9.60 4.20
N PHE A 83 -11.41 8.63 4.84
CA PHE A 83 -12.01 7.38 5.32
C PHE A 83 -12.03 7.25 6.85
N THR A 84 -11.68 8.32 7.60
CA THR A 84 -11.74 8.30 9.08
C THR A 84 -12.76 9.31 9.59
N THR A 85 -13.63 8.85 10.49
CA THR A 85 -14.58 9.71 11.20
C THR A 85 -13.92 10.53 12.32
N LEU A 86 -12.74 10.07 12.79
CA LEU A 86 -11.91 10.76 13.78
C LEU A 86 -10.49 10.89 13.21
N SER A 87 -10.01 12.11 13.07
CA SER A 87 -8.69 12.40 12.53
C SER A 87 -7.64 12.29 13.64
N PRO A 88 -6.64 11.39 13.54
CA PRO A 88 -5.57 11.28 14.52
C PRO A 88 -4.65 12.49 14.47
N ASN A 89 -4.13 12.91 15.63
CA ASN A 89 -3.06 13.88 15.68
C ASN A 89 -1.72 13.18 15.56
N LEU A 90 -0.93 13.53 14.55
CA LEU A 90 0.38 12.94 14.31
C LEU A 90 1.49 13.91 14.62
N GLY A 91 2.56 13.42 15.26
CA GLY A 91 3.76 14.18 15.53
C GLY A 91 5.02 13.37 15.23
N VAL A 92 6.04 14.02 14.67
CA VAL A 92 7.35 13.42 14.46
C VAL A 92 8.21 13.71 15.69
N VAL A 93 8.62 12.64 16.38
CA VAL A 93 9.52 12.68 17.53
C VAL A 93 10.93 12.47 17.04
N TYR A 94 11.82 13.39 17.37
CA TYR A 94 13.24 13.32 17.06
C TYR A 94 14.03 13.02 18.33
N VAL A 95 14.71 11.90 18.38
CA VAL A 95 15.45 11.45 19.57
C VAL A 95 16.94 11.72 19.44
N ALA A 96 17.52 11.39 18.28
CA ALA A 96 18.93 11.60 17.97
C ALA A 96 19.14 11.67 16.45
N GLU A 97 20.35 11.96 15.99
CA GLU A 97 20.70 11.93 14.57
C GLU A 97 20.43 10.53 14.00
N GLY A 98 19.58 10.45 12.98
CA GLY A 98 19.12 9.20 12.37
C GLY A 98 18.06 8.41 13.17
N ALA A 99 17.64 8.89 14.34
CA ALA A 99 16.62 8.24 15.16
C ALA A 99 15.39 9.14 15.33
N SER A 100 14.37 8.89 14.53
CA SER A 100 13.06 9.55 14.61
C SER A 100 11.95 8.52 14.38
N PHE A 101 10.79 8.79 14.95
CA PHE A 101 9.60 7.96 14.73
C PHE A 101 8.33 8.83 14.75
N VAL A 102 7.25 8.29 14.21
CA VAL A 102 5.95 8.95 14.20
C VAL A 102 5.13 8.49 15.40
N LEU A 103 4.66 9.46 16.20
CA LEU A 103 3.80 9.25 17.35
C LEU A 103 2.38 9.72 16.99
N ALA A 104 1.37 8.89 17.25
CA ALA A 104 -0.03 9.20 17.04
C ALA A 104 -0.77 9.33 18.37
N ASP A 105 -1.51 10.43 18.54
CA ASP A 105 -2.56 10.51 19.55
C ASP A 105 -3.84 9.94 18.97
N ILE A 106 -4.34 8.90 19.62
CA ILE A 106 -5.47 8.12 19.18
C ILE A 106 -6.69 8.50 20.03
N PRO A 107 -7.53 9.44 19.59
CA PRO A 107 -8.75 9.77 20.29
C PRO A 107 -9.80 8.67 20.13
N GLY A 108 -10.58 8.40 21.17
CA GLY A 108 -11.84 7.65 21.04
C GLY A 108 -11.77 6.13 21.15
N ILE A 109 -10.75 5.53 21.80
CA ILE A 109 -10.83 4.09 22.15
C ILE A 109 -11.98 3.84 23.15
N ILE A 110 -12.35 4.81 23.97
CA ILE A 110 -13.21 4.66 25.14
C ILE A 110 -14.65 5.11 24.95
N GLU A 111 -14.97 5.96 23.95
CA GLU A 111 -16.34 6.45 23.78
C GLU A 111 -17.12 5.60 22.78
N GLY A 112 -17.63 4.41 23.21
CA GLY A 112 -18.65 3.67 22.47
C GLY A 112 -18.13 2.61 21.48
N ALA A 113 -16.90 2.14 21.56
CA ALA A 113 -16.41 1.03 20.74
C ALA A 113 -17.19 -0.27 20.97
N SER A 114 -17.72 -0.49 22.17
CA SER A 114 -18.55 -1.65 22.53
C SER A 114 -20.04 -1.51 22.20
N GLU A 115 -20.55 -0.31 21.91
CA GLU A 115 -21.98 -0.05 21.68
C GLU A 115 -22.41 -0.07 20.19
N GLY A 116 -21.59 -0.55 19.28
CA GLY A 116 -22.03 -0.88 17.91
C GLY A 116 -22.35 0.31 16.99
N ALA A 117 -22.02 1.54 17.37
CA ALA A 117 -22.15 2.68 16.50
C ALA A 117 -20.92 2.77 15.58
N GLY A 118 -20.88 2.02 14.49
CA GLY A 118 -20.08 2.08 13.25
C GLY A 118 -18.79 2.90 13.14
N LEU A 119 -18.39 3.62 14.15
CA LEU A 119 -17.30 4.61 14.20
C LEU A 119 -15.92 4.02 14.50
N GLY A 120 -15.87 2.77 15.00
CA GLY A 120 -14.64 2.16 15.54
C GLY A 120 -13.78 1.40 14.52
N HIS A 121 -14.38 0.66 13.60
CA HIS A 121 -13.66 -0.34 12.79
C HIS A 121 -12.65 0.23 11.79
N ASP A 122 -12.94 1.33 11.13
CA ASP A 122 -12.01 1.89 10.14
C ASP A 122 -10.87 2.66 10.80
N PHE A 123 -11.13 3.31 11.94
CA PHE A 123 -10.13 4.03 12.71
C PHE A 123 -9.15 3.09 13.42
N LEU A 124 -9.66 2.01 13.98
CA LEU A 124 -8.87 1.02 14.72
C LEU A 124 -7.99 0.16 13.78
N ARG A 125 -8.35 0.06 12.51
CA ARG A 125 -7.49 -0.52 11.47
C ARG A 125 -6.15 0.25 11.32
N HIS A 126 -6.10 1.50 11.77
CA HIS A 126 -4.89 2.34 11.74
C HIS A 126 -4.00 2.15 12.97
N ILE A 127 -4.61 1.80 14.12
CA ILE A 127 -3.89 1.45 15.35
C ILE A 127 -3.22 0.08 15.23
N ASP A 128 -3.84 -0.85 14.51
CA ASP A 128 -3.26 -2.16 14.20
C ASP A 128 -1.88 -2.08 13.53
N ARG A 129 -1.44 -0.88 13.18
CA ARG A 129 -0.14 -0.62 12.53
C ARG A 129 0.89 0.00 13.45
N CYS A 130 0.52 0.42 14.66
CA CYS A 130 1.49 0.84 15.64
C CYS A 130 2.28 -0.38 16.12
N ARG A 131 3.60 -0.26 16.15
CA ARG A 131 4.51 -1.33 16.60
C ARG A 131 4.66 -1.35 18.11
N LEU A 132 4.42 -0.21 18.76
CA LEU A 132 4.54 0.03 20.18
C LEU A 132 3.37 0.90 20.66
N LEU A 133 2.86 0.64 21.85
CA LEU A 133 1.87 1.48 22.52
C LEU A 133 2.50 2.19 23.72
N ILE A 134 2.10 3.45 23.94
CA ILE A 134 2.36 4.18 25.18
C ILE A 134 1.01 4.41 25.85
N HIS A 135 0.78 3.74 26.95
CA HIS A 135 -0.41 3.89 27.75
C HIS A 135 -0.24 5.03 28.74
N VAL A 136 -0.93 6.12 28.51
CA VAL A 136 -0.87 7.32 29.36
C VAL A 136 -1.96 7.25 30.42
N VAL A 137 -1.56 7.26 31.69
CA VAL A 137 -2.45 7.18 32.86
C VAL A 137 -2.31 8.47 33.69
N ASP A 138 -3.43 9.06 34.05
CA ASP A 138 -3.46 10.23 34.96
C ASP A 138 -3.36 9.77 36.41
N VAL A 139 -2.24 10.10 37.06
CA VAL A 139 -2.02 9.75 38.50
C VAL A 139 -2.45 10.84 39.48
N SER A 140 -2.85 12.01 38.95
CA SER A 140 -3.24 13.14 39.81
C SER A 140 -4.61 12.98 40.47
N GLY A 141 -5.44 12.05 39.99
CA GLY A 141 -6.84 11.92 40.42
C GLY A 141 -7.73 13.13 40.02
N SER A 142 -7.26 13.99 39.12
CA SER A 142 -7.98 15.21 38.73
C SER A 142 -9.37 14.97 38.14
N GLU A 143 -9.61 13.76 37.61
CA GLU A 143 -10.90 13.34 37.04
C GLU A 143 -11.70 12.42 38.03
N GLY A 144 -11.21 12.21 39.25
CA GLY A 144 -11.87 11.38 40.26
C GLY A 144 -11.80 9.89 40.00
N ARG A 145 -10.94 9.42 39.08
CA ARG A 145 -10.76 8.02 38.72
C ARG A 145 -9.53 7.40 39.42
N ASP A 146 -9.56 6.08 39.67
CA ASP A 146 -8.39 5.37 40.16
C ASP A 146 -7.46 4.99 39.02
N PRO A 147 -6.14 5.32 39.08
CA PRO A 147 -5.21 5.04 38.00
C PRO A 147 -5.09 3.55 37.64
N ILE A 148 -5.27 2.65 38.59
CA ILE A 148 -5.23 1.19 38.32
C ILE A 148 -6.47 0.74 37.56
N GLU A 149 -7.65 1.24 37.95
CA GLU A 149 -8.89 0.94 37.25
C GLU A 149 -8.86 1.49 35.81
N ASP A 150 -8.33 2.68 35.59
CA ASP A 150 -8.12 3.26 34.29
C ASP A 150 -7.21 2.38 33.41
N PHE A 151 -6.10 1.94 33.97
CA PHE A 151 -5.14 1.06 33.29
C PHE A 151 -5.78 -0.26 32.86
N GLU A 152 -6.48 -0.94 33.78
CA GLU A 152 -7.13 -2.24 33.48
C GLU A 152 -8.26 -2.10 32.49
N THR A 153 -9.03 -1.02 32.55
CA THR A 153 -10.16 -0.77 31.64
C THR A 153 -9.68 -0.60 30.20
N ILE A 154 -8.63 0.22 29.99
CA ILE A 154 -8.03 0.40 28.64
C ILE A 154 -7.48 -0.92 28.10
N ASN A 155 -6.76 -1.69 28.90
CA ASN A 155 -6.22 -2.96 28.46
C ASN A 155 -7.33 -3.97 28.07
N ARG A 156 -8.46 -3.94 28.81
CA ARG A 156 -9.64 -4.75 28.45
C ARG A 156 -10.25 -4.30 27.12
N GLU A 157 -10.43 -2.99 26.93
CA GLU A 157 -10.96 -2.46 25.67
C GLU A 157 -10.04 -2.75 24.47
N LEU A 158 -8.72 -2.67 24.66
CA LEU A 158 -7.76 -3.07 23.62
C LEU A 158 -7.90 -4.55 23.26
N ALA A 159 -8.10 -5.42 24.26
CA ALA A 159 -8.26 -6.87 24.06
C ALA A 159 -9.61 -7.22 23.40
N ASP A 160 -10.68 -6.57 23.81
CA ASP A 160 -12.02 -6.74 23.24
C ASP A 160 -12.06 -6.28 21.79
N TYR A 161 -11.28 -5.23 21.47
CA TYR A 161 -11.21 -4.71 20.12
C TYR A 161 -10.37 -5.58 19.19
N SER A 162 -9.11 -5.84 19.53
CA SER A 162 -8.17 -6.64 18.73
C SER A 162 -7.17 -7.35 19.65
N PRO A 163 -7.21 -8.69 19.71
CA PRO A 163 -6.19 -9.47 20.42
C PRO A 163 -4.77 -9.20 19.91
N ALA A 164 -4.62 -8.90 18.62
CA ALA A 164 -3.34 -8.54 18.01
C ALA A 164 -2.83 -7.20 18.55
N LEU A 165 -3.70 -6.23 18.77
CA LEU A 165 -3.35 -4.93 19.33
C LEU A 165 -3.01 -5.05 20.82
N ALA A 166 -3.79 -5.80 21.58
CA ALA A 166 -3.52 -6.06 23.00
C ALA A 166 -2.18 -6.78 23.23
N SER A 167 -1.73 -7.58 22.25
CA SER A 167 -0.44 -8.30 22.33
C SER A 167 0.78 -7.42 21.98
N ARG A 168 0.58 -6.18 21.56
CA ARG A 168 1.68 -5.27 21.22
C ARG A 168 2.51 -4.91 22.46
N PRO A 169 3.83 -4.71 22.30
CA PRO A 169 4.65 -4.15 23.37
C PRO A 169 4.06 -2.82 23.85
N GLN A 170 4.04 -2.64 25.17
CA GLN A 170 3.43 -1.48 25.80
C GLN A 170 4.36 -0.89 26.86
N ILE A 171 4.43 0.45 26.91
CA ILE A 171 5.07 1.22 27.99
C ILE A 171 3.98 1.98 28.71
N VAL A 172 3.96 1.96 30.03
CA VAL A 172 3.01 2.72 30.84
C VAL A 172 3.63 4.02 31.32
N ALA A 173 2.96 5.12 31.03
CA ALA A 173 3.38 6.47 31.33
C ALA A 173 2.43 7.11 32.34
N ALA A 174 2.84 7.20 33.60
CA ALA A 174 2.13 7.91 34.67
C ALA A 174 2.32 9.42 34.46
N ASN A 175 1.26 10.09 34.00
CA ASN A 175 1.28 11.52 33.68
C ASN A 175 0.63 12.38 34.78
N LYS A 176 0.91 13.67 34.73
CA LYS A 176 0.48 14.70 35.68
C LYS A 176 1.10 14.53 37.10
N CYS A 177 2.30 13.96 37.16
CA CYS A 177 3.04 13.81 38.45
C CYS A 177 3.30 15.14 39.14
N ASP A 178 3.32 16.24 38.38
CA ASP A 178 3.49 17.60 38.90
C ASP A 178 2.34 18.08 39.80
N LEU A 179 1.15 17.47 39.69
CA LEU A 179 -0.01 17.85 40.48
C LEU A 179 -0.11 17.11 41.82
N LEU A 180 0.70 16.09 42.05
CA LEU A 180 0.65 15.28 43.29
C LEU A 180 1.39 15.91 44.48
N GLY A 181 2.24 16.90 44.22
CA GLY A 181 3.12 17.47 45.29
C GLY A 181 3.97 16.39 45.94
N ASP A 182 3.86 16.24 47.27
CA ASP A 182 4.64 15.27 48.06
C ASP A 182 3.95 13.89 48.15
N ASP A 183 2.71 13.75 47.69
CA ASP A 183 1.97 12.49 47.71
C ASP A 183 2.37 11.58 46.55
N ARG A 184 3.15 10.57 46.83
CA ARG A 184 3.63 9.59 45.87
C ARG A 184 2.85 8.26 45.89
N GLU A 185 1.89 8.11 46.80
CA GLU A 185 1.14 6.86 46.94
C GLU A 185 0.50 6.40 45.64
N PRO A 186 -0.21 7.23 44.85
CA PRO A 186 -0.83 6.80 43.60
C PRO A 186 0.18 6.28 42.57
N ILE A 187 1.34 6.92 42.46
CA ILE A 187 2.42 6.50 41.55
C ILE A 187 2.98 5.14 41.97
N GLU A 188 3.30 4.96 43.25
CA GLU A 188 3.88 3.71 43.73
C GLU A 188 2.92 2.53 43.62
N ARG A 189 1.64 2.76 43.91
CA ARG A 189 0.56 1.75 43.70
C ARG A 189 0.48 1.33 42.23
N LEU A 190 0.38 2.29 41.31
CA LEU A 190 0.29 2.00 39.88
C LEU A 190 1.56 1.30 39.39
N LYS A 191 2.74 1.81 39.77
CA LYS A 191 4.05 1.24 39.41
C LYS A 191 4.15 -0.23 39.80
N LYS A 192 3.85 -0.57 41.04
CA LYS A 192 3.90 -1.94 41.56
C LYS A 192 2.93 -2.85 40.77
N HIS A 193 1.74 -2.35 40.44
CA HIS A 193 0.75 -3.11 39.71
C HIS A 193 1.19 -3.39 38.26
N VAL A 194 1.69 -2.38 37.57
CA VAL A 194 2.14 -2.42 36.18
C VAL A 194 3.38 -3.30 36.01
N GLU A 195 4.38 -3.13 36.87
CA GLU A 195 5.62 -3.93 36.86
C GLU A 195 5.35 -5.40 37.19
N ALA A 196 4.38 -5.71 38.05
CA ALA A 196 3.96 -7.09 38.33
C ALA A 196 3.36 -7.80 37.10
N GLN A 197 2.81 -7.04 36.15
CA GLN A 197 2.29 -7.55 34.88
C GLN A 197 3.36 -7.56 33.75
N GLY A 198 4.60 -7.11 34.07
CA GLY A 198 5.73 -7.15 33.14
C GLY A 198 5.83 -5.95 32.19
N TYR A 199 5.09 -4.88 32.42
CA TYR A 199 5.19 -3.65 31.64
C TYR A 199 6.27 -2.72 32.20
N GLU A 200 6.90 -1.94 31.30
CA GLU A 200 7.81 -0.87 31.71
C GLU A 200 7.02 0.38 32.15
N PHE A 201 7.50 1.04 33.22
CA PHE A 201 6.82 2.16 33.85
C PHE A 201 7.67 3.42 33.83
N PHE A 202 7.08 4.56 33.45
CA PHE A 202 7.70 5.87 33.43
C PHE A 202 6.83 6.91 34.14
N GLU A 203 7.47 7.73 34.99
CA GLU A 203 6.85 8.89 35.61
C GLU A 203 7.13 10.11 34.76
N LEU A 204 6.10 10.91 34.47
CA LEU A 204 6.25 12.11 33.67
C LEU A 204 5.23 13.21 34.00
N SER A 205 5.54 14.39 33.53
CA SER A 205 4.58 15.49 33.38
C SER A 205 4.68 16.04 31.98
N ALA A 206 3.67 15.82 31.16
CA ALA A 206 3.61 16.36 29.82
C ALA A 206 3.59 17.90 29.81
N ALA A 207 3.01 18.51 30.85
CA ALA A 207 2.93 19.96 31.00
C ALA A 207 4.28 20.62 31.28
N THR A 208 5.10 20.01 32.17
CA THR A 208 6.44 20.51 32.53
C THR A 208 7.56 19.88 31.68
N THR A 209 7.24 18.92 30.85
CA THR A 209 8.16 18.10 30.03
C THR A 209 9.10 17.20 30.84
N ALA A 210 8.94 17.12 32.16
CA ALA A 210 9.75 16.24 33.01
C ALA A 210 9.48 14.75 32.64
N GLY A 211 10.54 13.95 32.51
CA GLY A 211 10.47 12.51 32.18
C GLY A 211 10.11 12.19 30.73
N THR A 212 9.70 13.17 29.91
CA THR A 212 9.25 12.93 28.53
C THR A 212 10.39 12.49 27.60
N LYS A 213 11.58 13.03 27.79
CA LYS A 213 12.78 12.70 27.00
C LYS A 213 13.20 11.25 27.19
N GLU A 214 13.25 10.80 28.43
CA GLU A 214 13.61 9.43 28.83
C GLU A 214 12.62 8.43 28.25
N LEU A 215 11.30 8.72 28.31
CA LEU A 215 10.26 7.92 27.70
C LEU A 215 10.46 7.80 26.18
N MET A 216 10.71 8.91 25.48
CA MET A 216 10.91 8.89 24.02
C MET A 216 12.18 8.15 23.62
N GLN A 217 13.26 8.28 24.38
CA GLN A 217 14.50 7.52 24.17
C GLN A 217 14.25 6.02 24.32
N ARG A 218 13.50 5.62 25.34
CA ARG A 218 13.16 4.22 25.57
C ARG A 218 12.26 3.66 24.45
N ALA A 219 11.25 4.42 24.04
CA ALA A 219 10.38 4.05 22.91
C ALA A 219 11.17 3.83 21.61
N ALA A 220 12.13 4.73 21.30
CA ALA A 220 13.00 4.57 20.14
C ALA A 220 13.87 3.32 20.23
N ALA A 221 14.45 3.04 21.40
CA ALA A 221 15.26 1.85 21.65
C ALA A 221 14.42 0.57 21.46
N MET A 222 13.19 0.52 21.98
CA MET A 222 12.28 -0.62 21.78
C MET A 222 11.91 -0.78 20.30
N LEU A 223 11.58 0.30 19.60
CA LEU A 223 11.25 0.25 18.18
C LEU A 223 12.38 -0.34 17.33
N SER A 224 13.65 -0.08 17.69
CA SER A 224 14.80 -0.62 16.95
C SER A 224 14.93 -2.15 17.08
N THR A 225 14.36 -2.75 18.11
CA THR A 225 14.39 -4.20 18.36
C THR A 225 13.14 -4.92 17.84
N LEU A 226 12.06 -4.18 17.59
CA LEU A 226 10.81 -4.76 17.08
C LEU A 226 10.91 -5.05 15.58
N PRO A 227 10.31 -6.16 15.10
CA PRO A 227 10.26 -6.45 13.68
C PRO A 227 9.54 -5.32 12.93
N PRO A 228 9.89 -5.07 11.67
CA PRO A 228 9.12 -4.15 10.82
C PRO A 228 7.68 -4.65 10.72
N ILE A 229 6.75 -3.72 10.45
CA ILE A 229 5.35 -4.07 10.21
C ILE A 229 5.30 -5.06 9.04
N ALA A 230 4.44 -6.09 9.17
CA ALA A 230 4.32 -7.15 8.20
C ALA A 230 4.24 -6.60 6.76
N VAL A 231 5.10 -7.12 5.90
CA VAL A 231 5.06 -6.85 4.46
C VAL A 231 3.76 -7.45 3.94
N TYR A 232 2.89 -6.62 3.38
CA TYR A 232 1.69 -7.11 2.72
C TYR A 232 2.09 -7.79 1.41
N GLU A 233 1.73 -9.06 1.26
CA GLU A 233 1.75 -9.70 -0.04
C GLU A 233 0.67 -9.04 -0.93
N PRO A 234 0.93 -8.81 -2.21
CA PRO A 234 -0.08 -8.26 -3.10
C PRO A 234 -1.23 -9.24 -3.23
N ASP A 235 -2.46 -8.78 -3.00
CA ASP A 235 -3.69 -9.58 -3.16
C ASP A 235 -3.94 -10.00 -4.61
N TYR A 236 -3.27 -9.33 -5.55
CA TYR A 236 -3.39 -9.58 -6.98
C TYR A 236 -2.01 -9.55 -7.64
N VAL A 237 -1.65 -10.67 -8.24
CA VAL A 237 -0.53 -10.75 -9.17
C VAL A 237 -1.13 -10.76 -10.58
N PRO A 238 -0.93 -9.71 -11.39
CA PRO A 238 -1.45 -9.71 -12.74
C PRO A 238 -0.88 -10.91 -13.51
N PRO A 239 -1.70 -11.65 -14.25
CA PRO A 239 -1.21 -12.73 -15.08
C PRO A 239 -0.17 -12.18 -16.07
N ALA A 240 0.84 -12.97 -16.38
CA ALA A 240 1.78 -12.60 -17.44
C ALA A 240 0.98 -12.31 -18.73
N PRO A 241 1.32 -11.25 -19.48
CA PRO A 241 0.62 -10.96 -20.72
C PRO A 241 0.71 -12.17 -21.64
N ASP A 242 -0.44 -12.64 -22.08
CA ASP A 242 -0.50 -13.70 -23.07
C ASP A 242 -0.02 -13.13 -24.41
N LEU A 243 1.14 -13.57 -24.82
CA LEU A 243 1.74 -13.14 -26.08
C LEU A 243 1.15 -13.93 -27.27
N GLY A 244 0.42 -15.00 -27.02
CA GLY A 244 -0.13 -15.89 -28.02
C GLY A 244 0.91 -16.49 -28.94
N SER A 245 0.55 -17.55 -29.61
CA SER A 245 1.32 -18.14 -30.71
C SER A 245 0.51 -18.08 -32.00
N PRO A 246 1.11 -18.25 -33.19
CA PRO A 246 0.35 -18.37 -34.44
C PRO A 246 -0.66 -19.52 -34.43
N GLU A 247 -0.39 -20.56 -33.63
CA GLU A 247 -1.25 -21.74 -33.47
C GLU A 247 -2.53 -21.42 -32.70
N ASP A 248 -2.48 -20.43 -31.80
CA ASP A 248 -3.60 -19.99 -30.97
C ASP A 248 -4.54 -19.00 -31.69
N VAL A 249 -4.27 -18.70 -32.96
CA VAL A 249 -5.12 -17.81 -33.76
C VAL A 249 -6.45 -18.52 -34.07
N GLU A 250 -7.54 -17.91 -33.70
CA GLU A 250 -8.90 -18.37 -33.99
C GLU A 250 -9.34 -17.84 -35.36
N ILE A 251 -9.96 -18.71 -36.16
CA ILE A 251 -10.49 -18.38 -37.50
C ILE A 251 -11.92 -18.85 -37.53
N GLU A 252 -12.84 -17.92 -37.66
CA GLU A 252 -14.29 -18.19 -37.73
C GLU A 252 -14.90 -17.55 -38.97
N GLU A 253 -15.88 -18.19 -39.55
CA GLU A 253 -16.68 -17.63 -40.68
C GLU A 253 -18.07 -17.31 -40.18
N ASP A 254 -18.47 -16.05 -40.33
CA ASP A 254 -19.82 -15.61 -40.01
C ASP A 254 -20.33 -14.66 -41.11
N ASP A 255 -21.50 -14.99 -41.67
CA ASP A 255 -22.20 -14.23 -42.73
C ASP A 255 -21.30 -13.87 -43.94
N GLY A 256 -20.41 -14.80 -44.34
CA GLY A 256 -19.49 -14.63 -45.48
C GLY A 256 -18.26 -13.75 -45.17
N VAL A 257 -18.00 -13.44 -43.92
CA VAL A 257 -16.82 -12.75 -43.46
C VAL A 257 -15.97 -13.68 -42.58
N TRP A 258 -14.71 -13.76 -42.90
CA TRP A 258 -13.74 -14.56 -42.14
C TRP A 258 -13.08 -13.70 -41.04
N TYR A 259 -13.39 -13.99 -39.79
CA TYR A 259 -12.84 -13.31 -38.65
C TYR A 259 -11.58 -14.04 -38.15
N VAL A 260 -10.46 -13.31 -38.10
CA VAL A 260 -9.18 -13.85 -37.63
C VAL A 260 -8.75 -13.07 -36.38
N SER A 261 -8.71 -13.74 -35.24
CA SER A 261 -8.50 -13.12 -33.96
C SER A 261 -7.48 -13.90 -33.08
N GLY A 262 -6.99 -13.27 -32.05
CA GLY A 262 -6.11 -13.85 -31.06
C GLY A 262 -4.94 -12.94 -30.67
N PRO A 263 -4.34 -13.14 -29.49
CA PRO A 263 -3.27 -12.28 -28.95
C PRO A 263 -2.07 -12.12 -29.88
N TRP A 264 -1.72 -13.17 -30.63
CA TRP A 264 -0.64 -13.09 -31.62
C TRP A 264 -1.00 -12.18 -32.78
N MET A 265 -2.25 -12.24 -33.25
CA MET A 265 -2.75 -11.42 -34.35
C MET A 265 -2.80 -9.94 -33.96
N ASP A 266 -3.33 -9.63 -32.78
CA ASP A 266 -3.38 -8.26 -32.24
C ASP A 266 -1.98 -7.65 -32.15
N ARG A 267 -1.02 -8.43 -31.70
CA ARG A 267 0.37 -8.03 -31.64
C ARG A 267 0.97 -7.80 -33.02
N LEU A 268 0.70 -8.68 -34.00
CA LEU A 268 1.19 -8.52 -35.36
C LEU A 268 0.64 -7.23 -35.98
N VAL A 269 -0.67 -7.01 -35.88
CA VAL A 269 -1.35 -5.81 -36.40
C VAL A 269 -0.79 -4.54 -35.76
N SER A 270 -0.55 -4.52 -34.45
CA SER A 270 0.02 -3.36 -33.75
C SER A 270 1.43 -2.98 -34.22
N THR A 271 2.14 -3.90 -34.86
CA THR A 271 3.52 -3.67 -35.36
C THR A 271 3.56 -3.27 -36.85
N VAL A 272 2.43 -3.15 -37.52
CA VAL A 272 2.35 -2.89 -38.97
C VAL A 272 1.76 -1.50 -39.24
N ASN A 273 2.44 -0.77 -40.12
CA ASN A 273 1.86 0.46 -40.65
C ASN A 273 1.15 0.17 -42.00
N PHE A 274 -0.16 0.06 -41.97
CA PHE A 274 -0.96 -0.28 -43.16
C PHE A 274 -0.99 0.81 -44.23
N THR A 275 -0.51 2.02 -43.97
CA THR A 275 -0.37 3.07 -45.00
C THR A 275 0.88 2.86 -45.86
N ASP A 276 1.87 2.09 -45.36
CA ASP A 276 3.10 1.80 -46.07
C ASP A 276 3.03 0.45 -46.82
N TYR A 277 3.43 0.45 -48.09
CA TYR A 277 3.40 -0.74 -48.91
C TYR A 277 4.30 -1.87 -48.39
N GLU A 278 5.50 -1.55 -47.92
CA GLU A 278 6.46 -2.54 -47.45
C GLU A 278 6.03 -3.15 -46.11
N SER A 279 5.39 -2.37 -45.25
CA SER A 279 4.78 -2.87 -44.01
C SER A 279 3.65 -3.87 -44.30
N ARG A 280 2.83 -3.59 -45.30
CA ARG A 280 1.77 -4.54 -45.74
C ARG A 280 2.38 -5.84 -46.26
N MET A 281 3.45 -5.75 -47.04
CA MET A 281 4.18 -6.95 -47.53
C MET A 281 4.77 -7.76 -46.39
N TYR A 282 5.27 -7.09 -45.36
CA TYR A 282 5.73 -7.79 -44.16
C TYR A 282 4.59 -8.49 -43.43
N PHE A 283 3.43 -7.84 -43.30
CA PHE A 283 2.24 -8.43 -42.67
C PHE A 283 1.79 -9.69 -43.46
N ASP A 284 1.62 -9.59 -44.79
CA ASP A 284 1.27 -10.70 -45.63
C ASP A 284 2.27 -11.88 -45.49
N LYS A 285 3.55 -11.57 -45.54
CA LYS A 285 4.59 -12.57 -45.32
C LYS A 285 4.50 -13.24 -43.94
N SER A 286 4.22 -12.45 -42.90
CA SER A 286 4.10 -12.98 -41.53
C SER A 286 2.91 -13.93 -41.37
N LEU A 287 1.77 -13.64 -42.05
CA LEU A 287 0.61 -14.54 -42.08
C LEU A 287 0.95 -15.84 -42.80
N ARG A 288 1.69 -15.74 -43.91
CA ARG A 288 2.13 -16.88 -44.73
C ARG A 288 3.11 -17.77 -43.95
N ASP A 289 4.14 -17.17 -43.38
CA ASP A 289 5.15 -17.87 -42.57
C ASP A 289 4.53 -18.54 -41.31
N ALA A 290 3.43 -17.99 -40.81
CA ALA A 290 2.67 -18.49 -39.66
C ALA A 290 1.65 -19.58 -40.04
N GLY A 291 1.45 -19.87 -41.35
CA GLY A 291 0.51 -20.89 -41.81
C GLY A 291 -0.97 -20.46 -41.67
N ILE A 292 -1.26 -19.17 -41.56
CA ILE A 292 -2.63 -18.67 -41.36
C ILE A 292 -3.44 -18.83 -42.66
N TYR A 293 -2.84 -18.58 -43.84
CA TYR A 293 -3.47 -18.73 -45.11
C TYR A 293 -3.83 -20.20 -45.38
N GLU A 294 -2.90 -21.13 -45.14
CA GLU A 294 -3.15 -22.57 -45.31
C GLU A 294 -4.30 -23.06 -44.40
N ARG A 295 -4.40 -22.50 -43.20
CA ARG A 295 -5.51 -22.83 -42.28
C ARG A 295 -6.86 -22.28 -42.81
N MET A 296 -6.89 -21.05 -43.33
CA MET A 296 -8.10 -20.48 -43.93
C MET A 296 -8.52 -21.27 -45.18
N GLU A 297 -7.58 -21.67 -46.05
CA GLU A 297 -7.83 -22.49 -47.21
C GLU A 297 -8.40 -23.86 -46.85
N ALA A 298 -7.86 -24.50 -45.80
CA ALA A 298 -8.37 -25.77 -45.27
C ALA A 298 -9.80 -25.65 -44.73
N LEU A 299 -10.18 -24.47 -44.24
CA LEU A 299 -11.53 -24.14 -43.77
C LEU A 299 -12.48 -23.76 -44.93
N GLY A 300 -11.95 -23.46 -46.14
CA GLY A 300 -12.73 -23.27 -47.33
C GLY A 300 -12.86 -21.84 -47.85
N ILE A 301 -11.98 -20.90 -47.44
CA ILE A 301 -11.94 -19.53 -47.97
C ILE A 301 -11.69 -19.53 -49.48
N ARG A 302 -12.28 -18.57 -50.20
CA ARG A 302 -12.16 -18.44 -51.66
C ARG A 302 -11.72 -17.04 -52.05
N ASP A 303 -11.15 -16.94 -53.27
CA ASP A 303 -10.82 -15.64 -53.87
C ASP A 303 -12.02 -14.72 -53.88
N GLY A 304 -11.84 -13.51 -53.37
CA GLY A 304 -12.87 -12.49 -53.24
C GLY A 304 -13.60 -12.49 -51.89
N ASP A 305 -13.38 -13.50 -51.03
CA ASP A 305 -13.95 -13.49 -49.68
C ASP A 305 -13.37 -12.37 -48.84
N THR A 306 -14.15 -11.89 -47.91
CA THR A 306 -13.73 -10.80 -46.98
C THR A 306 -13.13 -11.38 -45.71
N ILE A 307 -11.93 -10.93 -45.35
CA ILE A 307 -11.26 -11.24 -44.09
C ILE A 307 -11.34 -10.02 -43.16
N SER A 308 -11.72 -10.21 -41.93
CA SER A 308 -11.73 -9.21 -40.87
C SER A 308 -10.66 -9.52 -39.81
N ILE A 309 -9.68 -8.61 -39.63
CA ILE A 309 -8.61 -8.74 -38.65
C ILE A 309 -8.56 -7.46 -37.79
N CYS A 310 -8.80 -7.55 -36.50
CA CYS A 310 -8.79 -6.39 -35.58
C CYS A 310 -9.66 -5.22 -36.08
N GLY A 311 -10.80 -5.50 -36.68
CA GLY A 311 -11.73 -4.49 -37.22
C GLY A 311 -11.33 -3.91 -38.61
N MET A 312 -10.25 -4.38 -39.20
CA MET A 312 -9.85 -4.04 -40.57
C MET A 312 -10.31 -5.15 -41.53
N THR A 313 -10.84 -4.75 -42.68
CA THR A 313 -11.32 -5.69 -43.69
C THR A 313 -10.38 -5.74 -44.89
N PHE A 314 -10.12 -6.94 -45.36
CA PHE A 314 -9.27 -7.23 -46.50
C PHE A 314 -10.00 -8.19 -47.45
N GLU A 315 -9.75 -8.09 -48.75
CA GLU A 315 -10.21 -9.07 -49.77
C GLU A 315 -9.14 -10.17 -49.85
N TYR A 316 -9.54 -11.43 -49.68
CA TYR A 316 -8.66 -12.56 -49.88
C TYR A 316 -8.31 -12.73 -51.37
N LYS A 317 -7.00 -12.92 -51.65
CA LYS A 317 -6.44 -13.26 -52.96
C LYS A 317 -5.39 -14.34 -52.78
N SER A 318 -5.61 -15.48 -53.44
CA SER A 318 -4.71 -16.65 -53.43
C SER A 318 -3.34 -16.37 -54.08
#